data_7b43938eaeddab5ed688d359686611f2
#
_entry.id   7b43938eaeddab5ed688d359686611f2
#
_cell.length_a   1.000
_cell.length_b   1.000
_cell.length_c   1.000
_cell.angle_alpha   90.00
_cell.angle_beta   90.00
_cell.angle_gamma   90.00
#
_symmetry.space_group_name_H-M   'P 1'
#
loop_
_entity.id
_entity.type
_entity.pdbx_description
1 polymer ?
#
loop_
_entity_poly.entity_id
_entity_poly.type
_entity_poly.pdbx_seq_one_letter_code
_entity_poly.pdbx_strand_id
1 'polypeptide(L)'
;MTFFKLRARLYPLVAVAASLFVIVFGLVAAREENMSYYLLGVLVWVCLFGCLKGCLKMIPAFVVFGGAFAGIAYASAGGDVGAAISMLNRFGALFLGVALSMSVEAVRMTRALSQARMPRALTLGMLIAMSFVPMLKGEIGRVREAMKTRGAGSIFAPKIFYRAFLVPFVMRLVNISDTLALSVETRGFTLGGALYSIYKKEYPALSDVLFIVGIVVGAVLTVAL
;
A
#
# COMPACT_ATOMS: atom_id res chain seq x y z
N MET A 1 -19.27 7.12 -27.97
CA MET A 1 -17.90 7.48 -27.59
C MET A 1 -17.67 7.14 -26.12
N THR A 2 -17.46 5.84 -25.81
CA THR A 2 -17.34 5.30 -24.44
C THR A 2 -16.18 4.29 -24.35
N PHE A 3 -15.09 4.53 -25.10
CA PHE A 3 -13.97 3.58 -25.20
C PHE A 3 -12.83 3.82 -24.20
N PHE A 4 -12.92 4.81 -23.29
CA PHE A 4 -11.81 5.11 -22.37
C PHE A 4 -12.20 5.05 -20.89
N LYS A 5 -13.07 4.11 -20.50
CA LYS A 5 -13.24 3.72 -19.08
C LYS A 5 -12.46 2.44 -18.78
N LEU A 6 -11.23 2.38 -19.19
CA LEU A 6 -10.21 1.46 -18.67
C LEU A 6 -9.79 1.89 -17.26
N ARG A 7 -10.74 2.03 -16.37
CA ARG A 7 -10.53 2.02 -14.94
C ARG A 7 -10.43 0.56 -14.53
N ALA A 8 -9.43 -0.13 -15.09
CA ALA A 8 -9.10 -1.48 -14.71
C ALA A 8 -8.67 -1.44 -13.25
N ARG A 9 -9.60 -1.76 -12.37
CA ARG A 9 -9.32 -2.01 -10.97
C ARG A 9 -8.57 -3.34 -10.91
N LEU A 10 -7.25 -3.28 -11.01
CA LEU A 10 -6.38 -4.44 -10.89
C LEU A 10 -6.77 -5.28 -9.67
N TYR A 11 -6.73 -6.59 -9.83
CA TYR A 11 -6.95 -7.51 -8.73
C TYR A 11 -5.87 -7.29 -7.65
N PRO A 12 -6.24 -7.11 -6.37
CA PRO A 12 -5.30 -6.66 -5.33
C PRO A 12 -4.07 -7.53 -5.19
N LEU A 13 -4.20 -8.85 -5.20
CA LEU A 13 -3.05 -9.76 -5.08
C LEU A 13 -2.13 -9.69 -6.29
N VAL A 14 -2.67 -9.48 -7.49
CA VAL A 14 -1.89 -9.31 -8.72
C VAL A 14 -1.07 -8.03 -8.67
N ALA A 15 -1.66 -6.92 -8.21
CA ALA A 15 -0.95 -5.66 -8.08
C ALA A 15 0.20 -5.74 -7.05
N VAL A 16 -0.01 -6.43 -5.93
CA VAL A 16 1.04 -6.66 -4.93
C VAL A 16 2.13 -7.59 -5.46
N ALA A 17 1.77 -8.68 -6.13
CA ALA A 17 2.74 -9.58 -6.76
C ALA A 17 3.58 -8.85 -7.83
N ALA A 18 2.93 -8.06 -8.67
CA ALA A 18 3.61 -7.25 -9.69
C ALA A 18 4.53 -6.18 -9.05
N SER A 19 4.09 -5.53 -7.96
CA SER A 19 4.93 -4.56 -7.25
C SER A 19 6.17 -5.20 -6.66
N LEU A 20 6.05 -6.37 -6.03
CA LEU A 20 7.18 -7.14 -5.51
C LEU A 20 8.12 -7.57 -6.62
N PHE A 21 7.57 -8.05 -7.74
CA PHE A 21 8.38 -8.44 -8.89
C PHE A 21 9.19 -7.26 -9.44
N VAL A 22 8.58 -6.08 -9.64
CA VAL A 22 9.27 -4.88 -10.13
C VAL A 22 10.37 -4.45 -9.16
N ILE A 23 10.12 -4.50 -7.85
CA ILE A 23 11.12 -4.15 -6.83
C ILE A 23 12.30 -5.13 -6.88
N VAL A 24 12.04 -6.43 -6.80
CA VAL A 24 13.10 -7.46 -6.77
C VAL A 24 13.91 -7.44 -8.07
N PHE A 25 13.23 -7.43 -9.21
CA PHE A 25 13.89 -7.37 -10.52
C PHE A 25 14.71 -6.09 -10.64
N GLY A 26 14.17 -4.94 -10.24
CA GLY A 26 14.86 -3.67 -10.30
C GLY A 26 16.08 -3.57 -9.39
N LEU A 27 16.08 -4.25 -8.25
CA LEU A 27 17.27 -4.32 -7.38
C LEU A 27 18.36 -5.22 -7.97
N VAL A 28 18.00 -6.33 -8.61
CA VAL A 28 18.93 -7.29 -9.21
C VAL A 28 19.52 -6.75 -10.50
N ALA A 29 18.67 -6.27 -11.42
CA ALA A 29 19.07 -5.81 -12.74
C ALA A 29 19.47 -4.31 -12.82
N ALA A 30 19.64 -3.64 -11.67
CA ALA A 30 19.88 -2.18 -11.62
C ALA A 30 21.14 -1.71 -12.39
N ARG A 31 22.11 -2.61 -12.63
CA ARG A 31 23.38 -2.32 -13.33
C ARG A 31 23.31 -2.52 -14.83
N GLU A 32 22.24 -3.16 -15.33
CA GLU A 32 22.06 -3.38 -16.77
C GLU A 32 21.81 -2.04 -17.47
N GLU A 33 22.43 -1.85 -18.63
CA GLU A 33 22.33 -0.59 -19.40
C GLU A 33 20.89 -0.30 -19.83
N ASN A 34 20.13 -1.35 -20.15
CA ASN A 34 18.73 -1.24 -20.60
C ASN A 34 17.71 -1.05 -19.48
N MET A 35 18.12 -1.09 -18.20
CA MET A 35 17.21 -1.01 -17.07
C MET A 35 16.44 0.30 -17.00
N SER A 36 17.04 1.40 -17.42
CA SER A 36 16.36 2.72 -17.45
C SER A 36 15.19 2.72 -18.43
N TYR A 37 15.34 2.07 -19.60
CA TYR A 37 14.26 1.94 -20.60
C TYR A 37 13.14 1.04 -20.09
N TYR A 38 13.47 -0.03 -19.38
CA TYR A 38 12.50 -0.90 -18.72
C TYR A 38 11.64 -0.14 -17.71
N LEU A 39 12.25 0.63 -16.84
CA LEU A 39 11.53 1.41 -15.83
C LEU A 39 10.60 2.46 -16.45
N LEU A 40 11.04 3.13 -17.52
CA LEU A 40 10.20 4.02 -18.30
C LEU A 40 9.03 3.27 -18.94
N GLY A 41 9.27 2.10 -19.53
CA GLY A 41 8.25 1.23 -20.10
C GLY A 41 7.20 0.81 -19.05
N VAL A 42 7.66 0.35 -17.87
CA VAL A 42 6.78 -0.02 -16.75
C VAL A 42 5.99 1.19 -16.25
N LEU A 43 6.60 2.37 -16.16
CA LEU A 43 5.90 3.59 -15.76
C LEU A 43 4.76 3.92 -16.74
N VAL A 44 5.02 3.89 -18.04
CA VAL A 44 3.99 4.11 -19.07
C VAL A 44 2.90 3.05 -18.97
N TRP A 45 3.28 1.78 -18.81
CA TRP A 45 2.36 0.65 -18.67
C TRP A 45 1.43 0.80 -17.46
N VAL A 46 1.99 1.15 -16.30
CA VAL A 46 1.25 1.41 -15.05
C VAL A 46 0.31 2.61 -15.18
N CYS A 47 0.73 3.66 -15.91
CA CYS A 47 -0.11 4.81 -16.20
C CYS A 47 -1.30 4.45 -17.10
N LEU A 48 -1.12 3.61 -18.11
CA LEU A 48 -2.18 3.13 -19.00
C LEU A 48 -3.25 2.35 -18.23
N PHE A 49 -2.86 1.57 -17.22
CA PHE A 49 -3.80 0.81 -16.37
C PHE A 49 -4.46 1.64 -15.26
N GLY A 50 -4.30 2.97 -15.28
CA GLY A 50 -5.06 3.89 -14.42
C GLY A 50 -4.46 4.12 -13.02
N CYS A 51 -3.23 3.69 -12.76
CA CYS A 51 -2.50 3.92 -11.50
C CYS A 51 -1.77 5.27 -11.47
N LEU A 52 -2.16 6.20 -12.35
CA LEU A 52 -1.55 7.52 -12.51
C LEU A 52 -1.45 8.32 -11.19
N LYS A 53 -2.49 8.23 -10.34
CA LYS A 53 -2.51 8.94 -9.06
C LYS A 53 -1.42 8.46 -8.09
N GLY A 54 -1.14 7.16 -8.09
CA GLY A 54 -0.06 6.57 -7.28
C GLY A 54 1.31 7.04 -7.78
N CYS A 55 1.55 6.96 -9.09
CA CYS A 55 2.78 7.41 -9.71
C CYS A 55 3.04 8.90 -9.48
N LEU A 56 2.04 9.76 -9.75
CA LEU A 56 2.18 11.20 -9.58
C LEU A 56 2.50 11.62 -8.14
N LYS A 57 1.93 10.91 -7.16
CA LYS A 57 2.19 11.16 -5.74
C LYS A 57 3.62 10.77 -5.33
N MET A 58 4.23 9.82 -6.03
CA MET A 58 5.57 9.33 -5.72
C MET A 58 6.70 10.08 -6.45
N ILE A 59 6.40 10.83 -7.52
CA ILE A 59 7.39 11.60 -8.26
C ILE A 59 8.24 12.54 -7.37
N PRO A 60 7.66 13.40 -6.51
CA PRO A 60 8.48 14.30 -5.70
C PRO A 60 9.41 13.56 -4.75
N ALA A 61 8.95 12.45 -4.17
CA ALA A 61 9.78 11.61 -3.33
C ALA A 61 10.92 10.95 -4.13
N PHE A 62 10.65 10.47 -5.34
CA PHE A 62 11.66 9.90 -6.22
C PHE A 62 12.73 10.94 -6.60
N VAL A 63 12.33 12.17 -6.97
CA VAL A 63 13.28 13.22 -7.35
C VAL A 63 14.20 13.60 -6.17
N VAL A 64 13.65 13.74 -4.97
CA VAL A 64 14.44 14.10 -3.79
C VAL A 64 15.37 12.98 -3.36
N PHE A 65 14.82 11.78 -3.12
CA PHE A 65 15.63 10.66 -2.60
C PHE A 65 16.49 10.02 -3.68
N GLY A 66 15.93 9.75 -4.87
CA GLY A 66 16.67 9.18 -5.98
C GLY A 66 17.82 10.09 -6.43
N GLY A 67 17.55 11.40 -6.56
CA GLY A 67 18.57 12.40 -6.90
C GLY A 67 19.65 12.53 -5.83
N ALA A 68 19.28 12.61 -4.54
CA ALA A 68 20.24 12.68 -3.45
C ALA A 68 21.18 11.46 -3.41
N PHE A 69 20.62 10.25 -3.47
CA PHE A 69 21.42 9.02 -3.44
C PHE A 69 22.24 8.81 -4.70
N ALA A 70 21.73 9.22 -5.88
CA ALA A 70 22.52 9.21 -7.11
C ALA A 70 23.69 10.18 -7.05
N GLY A 71 23.50 11.37 -6.47
CA GLY A 71 24.57 12.33 -6.24
C GLY A 71 25.66 11.82 -5.27
N ILE A 72 25.27 11.14 -4.20
CA ILE A 72 26.21 10.47 -3.28
C ILE A 72 26.97 9.35 -4.01
N ALA A 73 26.29 8.53 -4.79
CA ALA A 73 26.91 7.46 -5.56
C ALA A 73 27.92 7.99 -6.59
N TYR A 74 27.58 9.07 -7.28
CA TYR A 74 28.50 9.76 -8.21
C TYR A 74 29.75 10.27 -7.51
N ALA A 75 29.58 10.93 -6.37
CA ALA A 75 30.71 11.47 -5.59
C ALA A 75 31.59 10.36 -5.01
N SER A 76 31.00 9.27 -4.51
CA SER A 76 31.73 8.14 -3.90
C SER A 76 32.45 7.28 -4.93
N ALA A 77 31.95 7.21 -6.17
CA ALA A 77 32.56 6.45 -7.27
C ALA A 77 33.57 7.26 -8.09
N GLY A 78 34.03 8.41 -7.58
CA GLY A 78 35.03 9.23 -8.27
C GLY A 78 34.55 9.90 -9.57
N GLY A 79 33.25 10.14 -9.71
CA GLY A 79 32.66 10.76 -10.90
C GLY A 79 32.11 9.77 -11.93
N ASP A 80 31.96 8.50 -11.57
CA ASP A 80 31.36 7.51 -12.46
C ASP A 80 29.84 7.70 -12.62
N VAL A 81 29.42 8.02 -13.84
CA VAL A 81 28.02 8.22 -14.20
C VAL A 81 27.24 6.89 -14.14
N GLY A 82 27.89 5.75 -14.41
CA GLY A 82 27.26 4.43 -14.34
C GLY A 82 26.79 4.10 -12.93
N ALA A 83 27.57 4.45 -11.91
CA ALA A 83 27.19 4.28 -10.52
C ALA A 83 25.95 5.14 -10.14
N ALA A 84 25.87 6.36 -10.63
CA ALA A 84 24.73 7.24 -10.39
C ALA A 84 23.45 6.69 -11.07
N ILE A 85 23.55 6.26 -12.31
CA ILE A 85 22.40 5.67 -13.07
C ILE A 85 21.93 4.39 -12.41
N SER A 86 22.81 3.50 -11.97
CA SER A 86 22.43 2.27 -11.28
C SER A 86 21.69 2.54 -9.97
N MET A 87 22.06 3.59 -9.25
CA MET A 87 21.36 4.04 -8.05
C MET A 87 19.97 4.62 -8.37
N LEU A 88 19.87 5.46 -9.42
CA LEU A 88 18.58 5.96 -9.91
C LEU A 88 17.64 4.81 -10.31
N ASN A 89 18.14 3.78 -10.98
CA ASN A 89 17.36 2.62 -11.38
C ASN A 89 16.83 1.85 -10.16
N ARG A 90 17.65 1.65 -9.12
CA ARG A 90 17.21 1.00 -7.88
C ARG A 90 16.08 1.77 -7.19
N PHE A 91 16.26 3.09 -7.01
CA PHE A 91 15.21 3.93 -6.43
C PHE A 91 13.99 4.01 -7.34
N GLY A 92 14.16 4.09 -8.66
CA GLY A 92 13.08 4.07 -9.63
C GLY A 92 12.20 2.82 -9.50
N ALA A 93 12.82 1.64 -9.41
CA ALA A 93 12.10 0.38 -9.20
C ALA A 93 11.36 0.34 -7.86
N LEU A 94 11.99 0.81 -6.77
CA LEU A 94 11.34 0.91 -5.45
C LEU A 94 10.13 1.83 -5.50
N PHE A 95 10.26 3.03 -6.06
CA PHE A 95 9.16 3.99 -6.12
C PHE A 95 8.02 3.55 -7.03
N LEU A 96 8.32 2.90 -8.17
CA LEU A 96 7.31 2.31 -9.04
C LEU A 96 6.55 1.17 -8.35
N GLY A 97 7.27 0.27 -7.67
CA GLY A 97 6.64 -0.80 -6.89
C GLY A 97 5.75 -0.28 -5.77
N VAL A 98 6.20 0.73 -5.03
CA VAL A 98 5.39 1.40 -4.00
C VAL A 98 4.18 2.10 -4.61
N ALA A 99 4.33 2.79 -5.75
CA ALA A 99 3.23 3.44 -6.45
C ALA A 99 2.14 2.45 -6.87
N LEU A 100 2.54 1.25 -7.36
CA LEU A 100 1.63 0.15 -7.65
C LEU A 100 0.89 -0.33 -6.41
N SER A 101 1.60 -0.58 -5.31
CA SER A 101 0.99 -1.02 -4.04
C SER A 101 0.01 0.01 -3.48
N MET A 102 0.30 1.31 -3.60
CA MET A 102 -0.59 2.38 -3.15
C MET A 102 -1.86 2.52 -4.00
N SER A 103 -1.89 1.98 -5.18
CA SER A 103 -3.07 1.97 -6.05
C SER A 103 -4.13 0.97 -5.60
N VAL A 104 -3.77 0.05 -4.71
CA VAL A 104 -4.66 -0.97 -4.14
C VAL A 104 -5.36 -0.41 -2.90
N GLU A 105 -6.68 -0.47 -2.90
CA GLU A 105 -7.50 -0.10 -1.76
C GLU A 105 -7.44 -1.19 -0.67
N ALA A 106 -7.13 -0.81 0.59
CA ALA A 106 -6.95 -1.75 1.70
C ALA A 106 -8.15 -2.68 1.92
N VAL A 107 -9.38 -2.18 1.73
CA VAL A 107 -10.62 -2.98 1.87
C VAL A 107 -10.72 -4.06 0.78
N ARG A 108 -10.28 -3.77 -0.44
CA ARG A 108 -10.25 -4.75 -1.53
C ARG A 108 -9.18 -5.82 -1.30
N MET A 109 -8.05 -5.43 -0.74
CA MET A 109 -6.98 -6.35 -0.33
C MET A 109 -7.49 -7.36 0.70
N THR A 110 -8.22 -6.91 1.73
CA THR A 110 -8.82 -7.78 2.73
C THR A 110 -9.81 -8.79 2.12
N ARG A 111 -10.61 -8.37 1.16
CA ARG A 111 -11.53 -9.26 0.44
C ARG A 111 -10.79 -10.30 -0.40
N ALA A 112 -9.74 -9.89 -1.11
CA ALA A 112 -8.93 -10.81 -1.90
C ALA A 112 -8.22 -11.86 -1.02
N LEU A 113 -7.69 -11.45 0.15
CA LEU A 113 -7.11 -12.36 1.12
C LEU A 113 -8.14 -13.34 1.71
N SER A 114 -9.37 -12.88 1.97
CA SER A 114 -10.43 -13.78 2.45
C SER A 114 -10.82 -14.85 1.43
N GLN A 115 -10.73 -14.53 0.13
CA GLN A 115 -10.95 -15.49 -0.95
C GLN A 115 -9.80 -16.50 -1.08
N ALA A 116 -8.57 -16.12 -0.70
CA ALA A 116 -7.40 -16.99 -0.72
C ALA A 116 -7.36 -18.02 0.44
N ARG A 117 -8.55 -18.39 1.00
CA ARG A 117 -8.72 -19.36 2.09
C ARG A 117 -8.03 -19.01 3.40
N MET A 118 -7.89 -17.73 3.71
CA MET A 118 -7.42 -17.32 5.04
C MET A 118 -8.34 -17.80 6.16
N PRO A 119 -7.80 -18.11 7.36
CA PRO A 119 -8.60 -18.43 8.53
C PRO A 119 -9.64 -17.33 8.83
N ARG A 120 -10.86 -17.75 9.17
CA ARG A 120 -12.00 -16.82 9.40
C ARG A 120 -11.72 -15.76 10.45
N ALA A 121 -11.03 -16.15 11.53
CA ALA A 121 -10.64 -15.24 12.59
C ALA A 121 -9.75 -14.09 12.09
N LEU A 122 -8.77 -14.39 11.23
CA LEU A 122 -7.90 -13.38 10.63
C LEU A 122 -8.65 -12.45 9.68
N THR A 123 -9.53 -13.01 8.84
CA THR A 123 -10.35 -12.22 7.91
C THR A 123 -11.28 -11.27 8.66
N LEU A 124 -11.97 -11.76 9.70
CA LEU A 124 -12.82 -10.93 10.54
C LEU A 124 -12.01 -9.85 11.26
N GLY A 125 -10.91 -10.23 11.89
CA GLY A 125 -10.02 -9.28 12.57
C GLY A 125 -9.53 -8.18 11.65
N MET A 126 -9.17 -8.51 10.41
CA MET A 126 -8.68 -7.55 9.43
C MET A 126 -9.79 -6.61 8.92
N LEU A 127 -11.01 -7.13 8.71
CA LEU A 127 -12.18 -6.31 8.36
C LEU A 127 -12.53 -5.33 9.48
N ILE A 128 -12.52 -5.82 10.73
CA ILE A 128 -12.74 -4.99 11.92
C ILE A 128 -11.65 -3.92 11.99
N ALA A 129 -10.37 -4.28 11.89
CA ALA A 129 -9.26 -3.34 11.96
C ALA A 129 -9.37 -2.24 10.90
N MET A 130 -9.70 -2.58 9.65
CA MET A 130 -9.89 -1.59 8.59
C MET A 130 -11.07 -0.64 8.83
N SER A 131 -12.15 -1.14 9.47
CA SER A 131 -13.29 -0.33 9.84
C SER A 131 -13.00 0.58 11.04
N PHE A 132 -12.10 0.14 11.92
CA PHE A 132 -11.68 0.88 13.11
C PHE A 132 -10.80 2.09 12.80
N VAL A 133 -9.95 2.03 11.79
CA VAL A 133 -9.03 3.14 11.46
C VAL A 133 -9.73 4.50 11.30
N PRO A 134 -10.80 4.64 10.49
CA PRO A 134 -11.52 5.91 10.39
C PRO A 134 -12.23 6.31 11.69
N MET A 135 -12.75 5.32 12.46
CA MET A 135 -13.37 5.55 13.75
C MET A 135 -12.36 6.09 14.78
N LEU A 136 -11.17 5.48 14.85
CA LEU A 136 -10.08 5.91 15.72
C LEU A 136 -9.66 7.36 15.46
N LYS A 137 -9.59 7.78 14.19
CA LYS A 137 -9.30 9.18 13.84
C LYS A 137 -10.32 10.14 14.48
N GLY A 138 -11.60 9.78 14.44
CA GLY A 138 -12.66 10.56 15.09
C GLY A 138 -12.50 10.61 16.61
N GLU A 139 -12.19 9.46 17.24
CA GLU A 139 -12.01 9.39 18.69
C GLU A 139 -10.78 10.17 19.17
N ILE A 140 -9.66 10.08 18.45
CA ILE A 140 -8.47 10.90 18.72
C ILE A 140 -8.81 12.40 18.67
N GLY A 141 -9.59 12.81 17.66
CA GLY A 141 -10.08 14.19 17.54
C GLY A 141 -10.87 14.64 18.78
N ARG A 142 -11.85 13.84 19.19
CA ARG A 142 -12.69 14.13 20.38
C ARG A 142 -11.90 14.25 21.68
N VAL A 143 -10.96 13.31 21.91
CA VAL A 143 -10.09 13.37 23.09
C VAL A 143 -9.21 14.61 23.06
N ARG A 144 -8.68 14.98 21.88
CA ARG A 144 -7.86 16.17 21.71
C ARG A 144 -8.64 17.47 21.95
N GLU A 145 -9.88 17.54 21.48
CA GLU A 145 -10.79 18.67 21.76
C GLU A 145 -11.10 18.77 23.26
N ALA A 146 -11.42 17.65 23.91
CA ALA A 146 -11.67 17.61 25.35
C ALA A 146 -10.43 18.03 26.18
N MET A 147 -9.21 17.73 25.70
CA MET A 147 -7.99 18.22 26.33
C MET A 147 -7.86 19.74 26.21
N LYS A 148 -8.14 20.30 25.03
CA LYS A 148 -8.11 21.74 24.81
C LYS A 148 -9.07 22.50 25.73
N THR A 149 -10.30 22.01 25.86
CA THR A 149 -11.31 22.63 26.72
C THR A 149 -10.95 22.56 28.21
N ARG A 150 -10.17 21.56 28.63
CA ARG A 150 -9.70 21.43 30.02
C ARG A 150 -8.38 22.18 30.30
N GLY A 151 -7.87 22.97 29.34
CA GLY A 151 -6.61 23.72 29.49
C GLY A 151 -5.36 22.83 29.55
N ALA A 152 -5.47 21.55 29.19
CA ALA A 152 -4.32 20.64 29.12
C ALA A 152 -3.51 20.96 27.86
N GLY A 153 -2.50 21.84 27.99
CA GLY A 153 -1.88 22.54 26.85
C GLY A 153 -1.20 21.66 25.81
N SER A 154 -0.20 20.89 26.13
CA SER A 154 0.60 20.22 25.08
C SER A 154 0.55 18.70 25.21
N ILE A 155 0.21 18.03 24.10
CA ILE A 155 0.30 16.56 23.94
C ILE A 155 1.77 16.07 24.12
N PHE A 156 2.75 16.96 23.92
CA PHE A 156 4.17 16.62 24.00
C PHE A 156 4.71 16.51 25.45
N ALA A 157 3.94 16.95 26.47
CA ALA A 157 4.34 16.76 27.85
C ALA A 157 3.97 15.31 28.31
N PRO A 158 4.93 14.43 28.69
CA PRO A 158 4.69 13.02 28.92
C PRO A 158 3.66 12.72 30.00
N LYS A 159 3.61 13.52 31.09
CA LYS A 159 2.60 13.37 32.14
C LYS A 159 1.18 13.72 31.66
N ILE A 160 1.05 14.74 30.82
CA ILE A 160 -0.23 15.18 30.25
C ILE A 160 -0.68 14.18 29.21
N PHE A 161 0.22 13.73 28.33
CA PHE A 161 -0.05 12.70 27.34
C PHE A 161 -0.62 11.43 27.97
N TYR A 162 0.02 10.90 29.01
CA TYR A 162 -0.44 9.70 29.67
C TYR A 162 -1.82 9.87 30.33
N ARG A 163 -1.98 10.85 31.21
CA ARG A 163 -3.19 11.00 32.02
C ARG A 163 -4.39 11.59 31.28
N ALA A 164 -4.13 12.59 30.43
CA ALA A 164 -5.22 13.33 29.80
C ALA A 164 -5.58 12.79 28.40
N PHE A 165 -4.66 12.09 27.73
CA PHE A 165 -4.90 11.54 26.41
C PHE A 165 -4.98 10.01 26.44
N LEU A 166 -3.92 9.32 26.86
CA LEU A 166 -3.80 7.86 26.70
C LEU A 166 -4.84 7.11 27.53
N VAL A 167 -5.02 7.44 28.81
CA VAL A 167 -5.96 6.73 29.69
C VAL A 167 -7.40 6.86 29.20
N PRO A 168 -7.96 8.04 28.93
CA PRO A 168 -9.33 8.17 28.42
C PRO A 168 -9.50 7.52 27.04
N PHE A 169 -8.49 7.58 26.19
CA PHE A 169 -8.50 6.98 24.86
C PHE A 169 -8.58 5.45 24.94
N VAL A 170 -7.71 4.82 25.76
CA VAL A 170 -7.71 3.37 25.96
C VAL A 170 -9.01 2.88 26.58
N MET A 171 -9.53 3.56 27.61
CA MET A 171 -10.82 3.20 28.22
C MET A 171 -11.96 3.23 27.18
N ARG A 172 -11.94 4.22 26.30
CA ARG A 172 -12.93 4.30 25.23
C ARG A 172 -12.77 3.19 24.20
N LEU A 173 -11.54 2.79 23.87
CA LEU A 173 -11.26 1.65 22.98
C LEU A 173 -11.76 0.34 23.57
N VAL A 174 -11.55 0.12 24.87
CA VAL A 174 -12.06 -1.08 25.58
C VAL A 174 -13.58 -1.13 25.48
N ASN A 175 -14.28 -0.05 25.81
CA ASN A 175 -15.74 -0.01 25.72
C ASN A 175 -16.27 -0.26 24.28
N ILE A 176 -15.57 0.26 23.25
CA ILE A 176 -15.92 0.00 21.86
C ILE A 176 -15.67 -1.48 21.53
N SER A 177 -14.57 -2.06 22.01
CA SER A 177 -14.25 -3.47 21.80
C SER A 177 -15.30 -4.39 22.41
N ASP A 178 -15.75 -4.11 23.63
CA ASP A 178 -16.78 -4.89 24.33
C ASP A 178 -18.13 -4.83 23.60
N THR A 179 -18.54 -3.63 23.19
CA THR A 179 -19.78 -3.46 22.40
C THR A 179 -19.72 -4.15 21.05
N LEU A 180 -18.53 -4.17 20.41
CA LEU A 180 -18.31 -4.88 19.17
C LEU A 180 -18.36 -6.39 19.37
N ALA A 181 -17.71 -6.93 20.41
CA ALA A 181 -17.74 -8.34 20.74
C ALA A 181 -19.18 -8.83 20.95
N LEU A 182 -19.95 -8.11 21.76
CA LEU A 182 -21.36 -8.39 21.99
C LEU A 182 -22.19 -8.33 20.69
N SER A 183 -21.92 -7.36 19.82
CA SER A 183 -22.61 -7.24 18.53
C SER A 183 -22.29 -8.38 17.58
N VAL A 184 -21.07 -8.90 17.60
CA VAL A 184 -20.63 -10.04 16.78
C VAL A 184 -21.28 -11.34 17.29
N GLU A 185 -21.32 -11.54 18.61
CA GLU A 185 -21.97 -12.69 19.23
C GLU A 185 -23.47 -12.71 18.99
N THR A 186 -24.15 -11.58 19.17
CA THR A 186 -25.61 -11.47 18.93
C THR A 186 -26.00 -11.67 17.48
N ARG A 187 -25.10 -11.43 16.55
CA ARG A 187 -25.27 -11.74 15.11
C ARG A 187 -25.00 -13.20 14.78
N GLY A 188 -24.72 -14.04 15.78
CA GLY A 188 -24.48 -15.49 15.59
C GLY A 188 -23.17 -15.82 14.91
N PHE A 189 -22.18 -14.95 15.00
CA PHE A 189 -20.87 -15.25 14.47
C PHE A 189 -20.16 -16.30 15.31
N THR A 190 -19.92 -17.48 14.74
CA THR A 190 -19.16 -18.57 15.36
C THR A 190 -17.93 -18.90 14.54
N LEU A 191 -16.79 -19.11 15.20
CA LEU A 191 -15.52 -19.44 14.54
C LEU A 191 -15.57 -20.81 13.82
N GLY A 192 -16.42 -21.73 14.28
CA GLY A 192 -16.61 -23.09 13.74
C GLY A 192 -17.85 -23.30 12.88
N GLY A 193 -18.62 -22.28 12.58
CA GLY A 193 -19.91 -22.39 11.89
C GLY A 193 -19.80 -22.67 10.38
N ALA A 194 -20.98 -22.90 9.75
CA ALA A 194 -21.13 -23.19 8.33
C ALA A 194 -20.46 -22.16 7.40
N LEU A 195 -20.23 -22.54 6.16
CA LEU A 195 -19.65 -21.71 5.10
C LEU A 195 -20.37 -20.36 5.02
N TYR A 196 -19.66 -19.26 5.30
CA TYR A 196 -20.22 -17.94 5.08
C TYR A 196 -20.01 -17.48 3.64
N SER A 197 -20.98 -16.78 3.10
CA SER A 197 -20.87 -16.19 1.77
C SER A 197 -20.07 -14.89 1.82
N ILE A 198 -19.08 -14.76 0.94
CA ILE A 198 -18.33 -13.51 0.80
C ILE A 198 -19.21 -12.52 0.05
N TYR A 199 -19.56 -11.42 0.71
CA TYR A 199 -20.24 -10.30 0.05
C TYR A 199 -19.29 -9.66 -0.97
N LYS A 200 -19.70 -9.66 -2.26
CA LYS A 200 -18.96 -9.06 -3.36
C LYS A 200 -17.59 -9.72 -3.61
N LYS A 201 -17.61 -10.86 -4.28
CA LYS A 201 -16.39 -11.56 -4.71
C LYS A 201 -15.60 -10.70 -5.71
N GLU A 202 -14.30 -10.64 -5.51
CA GLU A 202 -13.36 -10.04 -6.47
C GLU A 202 -12.85 -11.16 -7.39
N TYR A 203 -12.98 -10.98 -8.69
CA TYR A 203 -12.47 -11.94 -9.68
C TYR A 203 -11.30 -11.33 -10.44
N PRO A 204 -10.23 -12.10 -10.70
CA PRO A 204 -9.19 -11.67 -11.61
C PRO A 204 -9.78 -11.48 -13.02
N ALA A 205 -9.46 -10.36 -13.65
CA ALA A 205 -9.88 -10.03 -14.99
C ALA A 205 -8.77 -10.35 -16.00
N LEU A 206 -9.11 -10.50 -17.29
CA LEU A 206 -8.12 -10.64 -18.35
C LEU A 206 -7.10 -9.48 -18.38
N SER A 207 -7.53 -8.29 -17.96
CA SER A 207 -6.64 -7.13 -17.79
C SER A 207 -5.50 -7.38 -16.79
N ASP A 208 -5.73 -8.18 -15.76
CA ASP A 208 -4.71 -8.49 -14.75
C ASP A 208 -3.64 -9.43 -15.31
N VAL A 209 -4.06 -10.39 -16.14
CA VAL A 209 -3.12 -11.29 -16.85
C VAL A 209 -2.27 -10.49 -17.84
N LEU A 210 -2.90 -9.63 -18.65
CA LEU A 210 -2.18 -8.76 -19.60
C LEU A 210 -1.20 -7.85 -18.87
N PHE A 211 -1.58 -7.35 -17.68
CA PHE A 211 -0.72 -6.50 -16.88
C PHE A 211 0.57 -7.21 -16.44
N ILE A 212 0.45 -8.43 -15.88
CA ILE A 212 1.60 -9.24 -15.47
C ILE A 212 2.47 -9.61 -16.68
N VAL A 213 1.83 -10.09 -17.75
CA VAL A 213 2.55 -10.50 -18.97
C VAL A 213 3.37 -9.32 -19.53
N GLY A 214 2.80 -8.13 -19.58
CA GLY A 214 3.52 -6.94 -20.03
C GLY A 214 4.76 -6.62 -19.18
N ILE A 215 4.66 -6.71 -17.85
CA ILE A 215 5.80 -6.49 -16.95
C ILE A 215 6.88 -7.57 -17.12
N VAL A 216 6.47 -8.84 -17.20
CA VAL A 216 7.41 -9.96 -17.35
C VAL A 216 8.10 -9.94 -18.70
N VAL A 217 7.37 -9.69 -19.79
CA VAL A 217 7.95 -9.57 -21.14
C VAL A 217 8.95 -8.42 -21.19
N GLY A 218 8.60 -7.26 -20.60
CA GLY A 218 9.54 -6.15 -20.48
C GLY A 218 10.83 -6.54 -19.74
N ALA A 219 10.72 -7.28 -18.63
CA ALA A 219 11.86 -7.75 -17.85
C ALA A 219 12.75 -8.73 -18.65
N VAL A 220 12.13 -9.67 -19.38
CA VAL A 220 12.87 -10.62 -20.23
C VAL A 220 13.60 -9.89 -21.36
N LEU A 221 12.95 -8.92 -22.00
CA LEU A 221 13.58 -8.12 -23.05
C LEU A 221 14.79 -7.32 -22.54
N THR A 222 14.74 -6.84 -21.31
CA THR A 222 15.85 -6.07 -20.70
C THR A 222 17.08 -6.93 -20.48
N VAL A 223 16.90 -8.22 -20.16
CA VAL A 223 18.01 -9.16 -19.93
C VAL A 223 18.51 -9.77 -21.26
N ALA A 224 17.64 -9.87 -22.28
CA ALA A 224 17.97 -10.48 -23.57
C ALA A 224 18.67 -9.52 -24.55
N LEU A 225 18.51 -8.22 -24.36
CA LEU A 225 19.13 -7.13 -25.15
C LEU A 225 20.36 -6.58 -24.45
#